data_e1ff055e9d629835e4ad633e6f3f887a
#
_entry.id   e1ff055e9d629835e4ad633e6f3f887a
#
_cell.length_a   1.000
_cell.length_b   1.000
_cell.length_c   1.000
_cell.angle_alpha   90.00
_cell.angle_beta   90.00
_cell.angle_gamma   90.00
#
_symmetry.space_group_name_H-M   'P 1'
#
loop_
_entity.id
_entity.type
_entity.pdbx_description
1 polymer ?
#
loop_
_entity_poly.entity_id
_entity_poly.type
_entity_poly.pdbx_seq_one_letter_code
_entity_poly.pdbx_strand_id
1 'polypeptide(L)'
;MCILKNMGKTKTCITCKRELQKDDYTKKRNVCRRCTSLQRNQARNSSPESYVAVVYSKLKAARKDMEWDIDLDHVKCLWHKQEGRCALSGVFMTWHGGEGRQDLNISIDRKNSDKGYIIGNVQLVTQRINTMKHTLGESEFYWWCKNVVHNKENAD
;
A
#
# COMPACT_ATOMS: atom_id res chain seq x y z
N MET A 1 -24.19 23.06 -38.65
CA MET A 1 -22.73 23.20 -38.68
C MET A 1 -22.12 22.00 -37.90
N CYS A 2 -21.75 20.93 -38.62
CA CYS A 2 -21.18 19.72 -37.99
C CYS A 2 -19.73 19.97 -37.61
N ILE A 3 -19.42 19.96 -36.31
CA ILE A 3 -18.05 20.02 -35.82
C ILE A 3 -17.41 18.66 -36.09
N LEU A 4 -16.61 18.60 -37.16
CA LEU A 4 -15.74 17.45 -37.41
C LEU A 4 -14.73 17.38 -36.25
N LYS A 5 -14.97 16.44 -35.28
CA LYS A 5 -13.99 16.08 -34.26
C LYS A 5 -12.73 15.58 -34.98
N ASN A 6 -11.64 16.23 -34.76
CA ASN A 6 -10.30 15.87 -35.20
C ASN A 6 -10.04 14.39 -34.82
N MET A 7 -10.15 13.48 -35.80
CA MET A 7 -9.85 12.05 -35.59
C MET A 7 -8.33 11.90 -35.47
N GLY A 8 -7.82 12.05 -34.22
CA GLY A 8 -6.42 11.80 -33.92
C GLY A 8 -6.03 10.35 -34.32
N LYS A 9 -4.74 10.16 -34.67
CA LYS A 9 -4.21 8.85 -35.07
C LYS A 9 -4.46 7.84 -33.96
N THR A 10 -5.25 6.81 -34.23
CA THR A 10 -5.48 5.65 -33.36
C THR A 10 -4.35 4.66 -33.44
N LYS A 11 -4.27 3.77 -32.46
CA LYS A 11 -3.28 2.69 -32.36
C LYS A 11 -3.92 1.48 -31.70
N THR A 12 -3.56 0.27 -32.16
CA THR A 12 -4.07 -0.97 -31.58
C THR A 12 -3.21 -1.41 -30.40
N CYS A 13 -3.85 -1.69 -29.26
CA CYS A 13 -3.20 -2.23 -28.07
C CYS A 13 -2.83 -3.70 -28.29
N ILE A 14 -1.56 -4.06 -28.12
CA ILE A 14 -1.07 -5.45 -28.34
C ILE A 14 -1.68 -6.45 -27.34
N THR A 15 -2.11 -5.98 -26.16
CA THR A 15 -2.67 -6.84 -25.09
C THR A 15 -4.18 -7.04 -25.25
N CYS A 16 -4.97 -5.96 -25.33
CA CYS A 16 -6.44 -6.07 -25.40
C CYS A 16 -7.00 -5.96 -26.82
N LYS A 17 -6.15 -5.78 -27.82
CA LYS A 17 -6.49 -5.68 -29.26
C LYS A 17 -7.43 -4.53 -29.62
N ARG A 18 -7.77 -3.64 -28.69
CA ARG A 18 -8.63 -2.48 -28.96
C ARG A 18 -7.88 -1.38 -29.68
N GLU A 19 -8.54 -0.74 -30.61
CA GLU A 19 -8.09 0.47 -31.25
C GLU A 19 -8.42 1.69 -30.36
N LEU A 20 -7.43 2.45 -29.94
CA LEU A 20 -7.53 3.49 -28.94
C LEU A 20 -6.76 4.74 -29.39
N GLN A 21 -7.10 5.90 -28.83
CA GLN A 21 -6.39 7.15 -29.10
C GLN A 21 -4.97 7.11 -28.52
N LYS A 22 -4.05 7.91 -29.08
CA LYS A 22 -2.65 7.98 -28.58
C LYS A 22 -2.56 8.31 -27.10
N ASP A 23 -3.48 9.11 -26.57
CA ASP A 23 -3.52 9.54 -25.18
C ASP A 23 -3.88 8.39 -24.20
N ASP A 24 -4.45 7.29 -24.72
CA ASP A 24 -4.68 6.08 -23.95
C ASP A 24 -3.41 5.26 -23.70
N TYR A 25 -2.28 5.69 -24.22
CA TYR A 25 -0.99 5.01 -24.09
C TYR A 25 0.00 5.83 -23.26
N THR A 26 0.93 5.14 -22.60
CA THR A 26 2.14 5.80 -22.07
C THR A 26 3.15 6.00 -23.20
N LYS A 27 3.94 7.08 -23.14
CA LYS A 27 4.96 7.39 -24.16
C LYS A 27 5.79 6.13 -24.51
N LYS A 28 5.95 5.87 -25.81
CA LYS A 28 6.75 4.78 -26.37
C LYS A 28 6.28 3.34 -26.11
N ARG A 29 5.05 3.10 -25.63
CA ARG A 29 4.54 1.72 -25.40
C ARG A 29 3.45 1.35 -26.40
N ASN A 30 3.35 0.02 -26.71
CA ASN A 30 2.29 -0.55 -27.54
C ASN A 30 1.16 -1.18 -26.71
N VAL A 31 1.22 -0.99 -25.36
CA VAL A 31 0.21 -1.46 -24.39
C VAL A 31 -0.51 -0.24 -23.85
N CYS A 32 -1.84 -0.23 -23.87
CA CYS A 32 -2.62 0.89 -23.35
C CYS A 32 -2.49 1.02 -21.82
N ARG A 33 -2.79 2.23 -21.29
CA ARG A 33 -2.68 2.56 -19.86
C ARG A 33 -3.46 1.58 -18.99
N ARG A 34 -4.68 1.19 -19.41
CA ARG A 34 -5.51 0.23 -18.70
C ARG A 34 -4.83 -1.14 -18.58
N CYS A 35 -4.33 -1.70 -19.69
CA CYS A 35 -3.63 -2.98 -19.66
C CYS A 35 -2.33 -2.90 -18.86
N THR A 36 -1.59 -1.80 -18.95
CA THR A 36 -0.39 -1.58 -18.14
C THR A 36 -0.73 -1.54 -16.64
N SER A 37 -1.83 -0.88 -16.27
CA SER A 37 -2.29 -0.82 -14.88
C SER A 37 -2.70 -2.21 -14.37
N LEU A 38 -3.45 -2.98 -15.16
CA LEU A 38 -3.84 -4.35 -14.81
C LEU A 38 -2.63 -5.26 -14.59
N GLN A 39 -1.65 -5.23 -15.51
CA GLN A 39 -0.42 -6.01 -15.38
C GLN A 39 0.38 -5.63 -14.12
N ARG A 40 0.48 -4.34 -13.82
CA ARG A 40 1.15 -3.86 -12.59
C ARG A 40 0.42 -4.32 -11.33
N ASN A 41 -0.90 -4.27 -11.33
CA ASN A 41 -1.71 -4.75 -10.20
C ASN A 41 -1.57 -6.25 -10.01
N GLN A 42 -1.60 -7.03 -11.08
CA GLN A 42 -1.38 -8.48 -11.03
C GLN A 42 0.01 -8.81 -10.46
N ALA A 43 1.07 -8.16 -10.97
CA ALA A 43 2.43 -8.36 -10.47
C ALA A 43 2.58 -7.96 -8.99
N ARG A 44 1.97 -6.85 -8.57
CA ARG A 44 1.96 -6.41 -7.16
C ARG A 44 1.26 -7.41 -6.24
N ASN A 45 0.14 -7.98 -6.71
CA ASN A 45 -0.71 -8.86 -5.93
C ASN A 45 -0.30 -10.33 -6.02
N SER A 46 0.79 -10.65 -6.72
CA SER A 46 1.23 -12.05 -6.92
C SER A 46 1.69 -12.72 -5.63
N SER A 47 2.25 -11.96 -4.70
CA SER A 47 2.65 -12.45 -3.37
C SER A 47 2.70 -11.30 -2.36
N PRO A 48 2.68 -11.61 -1.05
CA PRO A 48 2.88 -10.60 -0.01
C PRO A 48 4.21 -9.87 -0.14
N GLU A 49 5.29 -10.55 -0.50
CA GLU A 49 6.63 -9.94 -0.70
C GLU A 49 6.62 -8.95 -1.87
N SER A 50 5.92 -9.27 -2.96
CA SER A 50 5.76 -8.37 -4.10
C SER A 50 4.98 -7.10 -3.69
N TYR A 51 3.95 -7.26 -2.87
CA TYR A 51 3.18 -6.15 -2.33
C TYR A 51 4.01 -5.29 -1.38
N VAL A 52 4.73 -5.92 -0.44
CA VAL A 52 5.64 -5.26 0.51
C VAL A 52 6.70 -4.45 -0.23
N ALA A 53 7.28 -4.98 -1.32
CA ALA A 53 8.27 -4.25 -2.12
C ALA A 53 7.71 -2.94 -2.70
N VAL A 54 6.45 -2.94 -3.14
CA VAL A 54 5.79 -1.74 -3.65
C VAL A 54 5.47 -0.75 -2.53
N VAL A 55 5.00 -1.23 -1.37
CA VAL A 55 4.72 -0.40 -0.19
C VAL A 55 6.02 0.27 0.29
N TYR A 56 7.08 -0.52 0.46
CA TYR A 56 8.42 -0.04 0.85
C TYR A 56 8.92 1.06 -0.09
N SER A 57 8.92 0.81 -1.39
CA SER A 57 9.42 1.77 -2.38
C SER A 57 8.65 3.08 -2.38
N LYS A 58 7.32 3.01 -2.28
CA LYS A 58 6.46 4.20 -2.19
C LYS A 58 6.71 4.98 -0.90
N LEU A 59 6.80 4.28 0.22
CA LEU A 59 7.03 4.89 1.52
C LEU A 59 8.39 5.59 1.56
N LYS A 60 9.46 4.93 1.12
CA LYS A 60 10.81 5.50 1.04
C LYS A 60 10.83 6.76 0.17
N ALA A 61 10.16 6.72 -0.98
CA ALA A 61 10.07 7.88 -1.87
C ALA A 61 9.29 9.07 -1.26
N ALA A 62 8.27 8.78 -0.42
CA ALA A 62 7.44 9.79 0.25
C ALA A 62 8.06 10.36 1.55
N ARG A 63 9.08 9.71 2.12
CA ARG A 63 9.67 10.03 3.43
C ARG A 63 11.18 10.31 3.31
N LYS A 64 11.57 11.09 2.31
CA LYS A 64 12.98 11.38 2.00
C LYS A 64 13.72 12.14 3.11
N ASP A 65 12.99 12.91 3.89
CA ASP A 65 13.54 13.75 4.95
C ASP A 65 13.63 13.02 6.30
N MET A 66 13.26 11.74 6.36
CA MET A 66 13.34 10.94 7.57
C MET A 66 14.56 10.04 7.56
N GLU A 67 15.09 9.78 8.75
CA GLU A 67 16.12 8.77 8.94
C GLU A 67 15.64 7.41 8.41
N TRP A 68 16.48 6.73 7.63
CA TRP A 68 16.14 5.51 6.94
C TRP A 68 17.29 4.52 6.95
N ASP A 69 17.21 3.52 7.83
CA ASP A 69 18.23 2.48 8.03
C ASP A 69 17.63 1.05 7.92
N ILE A 70 16.61 0.89 7.09
CA ILE A 70 16.05 -0.42 6.76
C ILE A 70 16.15 -0.67 5.25
N ASP A 71 16.35 -1.92 4.87
CA ASP A 71 16.27 -2.38 3.49
C ASP A 71 14.98 -3.17 3.24
N LEU A 72 14.77 -3.57 1.99
CA LEU A 72 13.59 -4.34 1.60
C LEU A 72 13.58 -5.73 2.23
N ASP A 73 14.75 -6.35 2.39
CA ASP A 73 14.84 -7.71 2.91
C ASP A 73 14.55 -7.76 4.41
N HIS A 74 14.92 -6.70 5.14
CA HIS A 74 14.48 -6.52 6.51
C HIS A 74 12.94 -6.50 6.61
N VAL A 75 12.26 -5.74 5.76
CA VAL A 75 10.78 -5.64 5.77
C VAL A 75 10.11 -6.97 5.36
N LYS A 76 10.68 -7.70 4.39
CA LYS A 76 10.21 -9.07 4.07
C LYS A 76 10.41 -10.03 5.24
N CYS A 77 11.55 -9.92 5.94
CA CYS A 77 11.81 -10.73 7.14
C CYS A 77 10.78 -10.47 8.25
N LEU A 78 10.32 -9.21 8.42
CA LEU A 78 9.23 -8.89 9.36
C LEU A 78 7.93 -9.60 8.97
N TRP A 79 7.59 -9.68 7.67
CA TRP A 79 6.42 -10.42 7.21
C TRP A 79 6.44 -11.89 7.66
N HIS A 80 7.56 -12.55 7.47
CA HIS A 80 7.72 -13.96 7.89
C HIS A 80 7.74 -14.11 9.42
N LYS A 81 8.46 -13.23 10.14
CA LYS A 81 8.50 -13.24 11.61
C LYS A 81 7.13 -13.00 12.25
N GLN A 82 6.28 -12.19 11.61
CA GLN A 82 4.93 -11.90 12.08
C GLN A 82 3.89 -12.91 11.57
N GLU A 83 4.31 -13.91 10.79
CA GLU A 83 3.42 -14.95 10.22
C GLU A 83 2.21 -14.35 9.48
N GLY A 84 2.41 -13.22 8.78
CA GLY A 84 1.36 -12.51 8.07
C GLY A 84 0.35 -11.77 8.96
N ARG A 85 0.62 -11.67 10.27
CA ARG A 85 -0.26 -11.00 11.24
C ARG A 85 0.18 -9.57 11.52
N CYS A 86 -0.81 -8.71 11.74
CA CYS A 86 -0.59 -7.35 12.23
C CYS A 86 0.07 -7.37 13.60
N ALA A 87 1.19 -6.67 13.77
CA ALA A 87 1.93 -6.65 15.02
C ALA A 87 1.12 -6.13 16.23
N LEU A 88 0.14 -5.24 16.00
CA LEU A 88 -0.63 -4.60 17.06
C LEU A 88 -1.97 -5.30 17.34
N SER A 89 -2.65 -5.81 16.31
CA SER A 89 -4.00 -6.39 16.47
C SER A 89 -4.06 -7.91 16.32
N GLY A 90 -2.97 -8.56 15.87
CA GLY A 90 -2.94 -10.00 15.60
C GLY A 90 -3.76 -10.44 14.37
N VAL A 91 -4.54 -9.55 13.76
CA VAL A 91 -5.38 -9.86 12.58
C VAL A 91 -4.50 -10.19 11.37
N PHE A 92 -4.90 -11.18 10.59
CA PHE A 92 -4.22 -11.49 9.33
C PHE A 92 -4.27 -10.32 8.35
N MET A 93 -3.11 -10.00 7.80
CA MET A 93 -2.98 -8.96 6.79
C MET A 93 -3.22 -9.51 5.39
N THR A 94 -3.74 -8.65 4.51
CA THR A 94 -3.95 -8.93 3.09
C THR A 94 -3.01 -8.08 2.22
N TRP A 95 -2.91 -8.42 0.92
CA TRP A 95 -2.06 -7.72 -0.04
C TRP A 95 -2.77 -7.48 -1.38
N HIS A 96 -4.05 -7.16 -1.33
CA HIS A 96 -4.86 -6.95 -2.51
C HIS A 96 -4.73 -5.50 -3.00
N GLY A 97 -4.27 -5.33 -4.23
CA GLY A 97 -4.38 -4.05 -4.92
C GLY A 97 -5.73 -3.97 -5.62
N GLY A 98 -6.51 -2.98 -5.25
CA GLY A 98 -7.80 -2.64 -5.86
C GLY A 98 -7.96 -1.14 -5.93
N GLU A 99 -9.13 -0.70 -6.33
CA GLU A 99 -9.54 0.69 -6.17
C GLU A 99 -9.90 0.95 -4.70
N GLY A 100 -9.49 2.11 -4.21
CA GLY A 100 -9.76 2.53 -2.84
C GLY A 100 -8.83 1.92 -1.79
N ARG A 101 -9.14 2.26 -0.55
CA ARG A 101 -8.39 1.84 0.62
C ARG A 101 -8.82 0.45 1.07
N GLN A 102 -7.86 -0.42 1.26
CA GLN A 102 -8.07 -1.79 1.75
C GLN A 102 -7.59 -1.86 3.21
N ASP A 103 -8.51 -1.92 4.15
CA ASP A 103 -8.24 -1.81 5.59
C ASP A 103 -7.31 -2.87 6.15
N LEU A 104 -7.39 -4.10 5.64
CA LEU A 104 -6.56 -5.22 6.09
C LEU A 104 -5.21 -5.32 5.38
N ASN A 105 -4.94 -4.48 4.37
CA ASN A 105 -3.68 -4.55 3.65
C ASN A 105 -2.47 -4.19 4.51
N ILE A 106 -1.35 -4.80 4.15
CA ILE A 106 -0.05 -4.57 4.78
C ILE A 106 0.33 -3.08 4.71
N SER A 107 0.74 -2.54 5.84
CA SER A 107 1.32 -1.21 5.98
C SER A 107 2.57 -1.28 6.85
N ILE A 108 3.58 -0.47 6.56
CA ILE A 108 4.78 -0.33 7.38
C ILE A 108 4.53 0.77 8.39
N ASP A 109 4.60 0.45 9.66
CA ASP A 109 4.42 1.37 10.78
C ASP A 109 5.74 1.56 11.55
N ARG A 110 5.89 2.72 12.18
CA ARG A 110 6.96 3.01 13.15
C ARG A 110 6.41 2.82 14.56
N LYS A 111 7.06 2.00 15.38
CA LYS A 111 6.65 1.79 16.79
C LYS A 111 6.64 3.10 17.55
N ASN A 112 7.72 3.86 17.43
CA ASN A 112 7.83 5.24 17.91
C ASN A 112 7.83 6.19 16.71
N SER A 113 6.84 7.06 16.64
CA SER A 113 6.65 8.03 15.56
C SER A 113 7.68 9.16 15.52
N ASP A 114 8.40 9.40 16.62
CA ASP A 114 9.46 10.41 16.70
C ASP A 114 10.78 9.94 16.08
N LYS A 115 10.94 8.63 15.88
CA LYS A 115 12.11 8.02 15.23
C LYS A 115 11.84 7.74 13.76
N GLY A 116 12.92 7.56 13.00
CA GLY A 116 12.87 7.20 11.59
C GLY A 116 12.49 5.73 11.33
N TYR A 117 12.61 5.33 10.07
CA TYR A 117 12.46 3.95 9.62
C TYR A 117 13.78 3.21 9.83
N ILE A 118 14.07 2.86 11.07
CA ILE A 118 15.31 2.22 11.50
C ILE A 118 15.05 0.80 12.02
N ILE A 119 16.09 -0.03 12.03
CA ILE A 119 16.03 -1.40 12.57
C ILE A 119 15.53 -1.34 14.02
N GLY A 120 14.56 -2.21 14.35
CA GLY A 120 13.92 -2.25 15.67
C GLY A 120 12.75 -1.28 15.87
N ASN A 121 12.64 -0.22 15.07
CA ASN A 121 11.54 0.75 15.14
C ASN A 121 10.42 0.53 14.12
N VAL A 122 10.54 -0.44 13.23
CA VAL A 122 9.52 -0.74 12.22
C VAL A 122 8.82 -2.06 12.48
N GLN A 123 7.57 -2.13 12.06
CA GLN A 123 6.71 -3.31 12.12
C GLN A 123 5.69 -3.29 10.99
N LEU A 124 5.07 -4.44 10.72
CA LEU A 124 3.97 -4.54 9.77
C LEU A 124 2.64 -4.57 10.52
N VAL A 125 1.74 -3.74 10.07
CA VAL A 125 0.38 -3.62 10.62
C VAL A 125 -0.64 -3.56 9.50
N THR A 126 -1.93 -3.74 9.82
CA THR A 126 -2.98 -3.47 8.83
C THR A 126 -3.09 -1.97 8.55
N GLN A 127 -3.49 -1.62 7.35
CA GLN A 127 -3.70 -0.21 6.95
C GLN A 127 -4.69 0.51 7.88
N ARG A 128 -5.72 -0.19 8.39
CA ARG A 128 -6.66 0.37 9.37
C ARG A 128 -5.96 0.72 10.68
N ILE A 129 -5.22 -0.23 11.25
CA ILE A 129 -4.50 -0.02 12.51
C ILE A 129 -3.47 1.09 12.38
N ASN A 130 -2.70 1.14 11.27
CA ASN A 130 -1.75 2.22 11.03
C ASN A 130 -2.42 3.61 11.04
N THR A 131 -3.63 3.70 10.46
CA THR A 131 -4.38 4.97 10.47
C THR A 131 -4.92 5.32 11.85
N MET A 132 -5.42 4.34 12.58
CA MET A 132 -5.95 4.58 13.94
C MET A 132 -4.81 5.01 14.89
N LYS A 133 -3.65 4.35 14.79
CA LYS A 133 -2.47 4.69 15.58
C LYS A 133 -1.92 6.08 15.22
N HIS A 134 -1.90 6.43 13.93
CA HIS A 134 -1.42 7.71 13.42
C HIS A 134 0.00 8.05 13.94
N THR A 135 0.14 9.11 14.74
CA THR A 135 1.40 9.55 15.36
C THR A 135 1.61 9.04 16.79
N LEU A 136 0.63 8.33 17.34
CA LEU A 136 0.72 7.81 18.71
C LEU A 136 1.86 6.78 18.84
N GLY A 137 2.50 6.76 20.00
CA GLY A 137 3.34 5.65 20.42
C GLY A 137 2.49 4.41 20.72
N GLU A 138 3.11 3.22 20.75
CA GLU A 138 2.36 1.96 20.98
C GLU A 138 1.63 1.95 22.31
N SER A 139 2.31 2.35 23.40
CA SER A 139 1.71 2.37 24.74
C SER A 139 0.49 3.28 24.82
N GLU A 140 0.58 4.45 24.21
CA GLU A 140 -0.53 5.41 24.15
C GLU A 140 -1.68 4.88 23.31
N PHE A 141 -1.40 4.28 22.15
CA PHE A 141 -2.39 3.65 21.30
C PHE A 141 -3.14 2.51 22.03
N TYR A 142 -2.40 1.64 22.72
CA TYR A 142 -3.02 0.57 23.53
C TYR A 142 -3.85 1.13 24.68
N TRP A 143 -3.40 2.19 25.34
CA TRP A 143 -4.16 2.84 26.40
C TRP A 143 -5.52 3.33 25.87
N TRP A 144 -5.54 4.01 24.73
CA TRP A 144 -6.79 4.45 24.10
C TRP A 144 -7.69 3.28 23.72
N CYS A 145 -7.16 2.25 23.07
CA CYS A 145 -7.92 1.05 22.68
C CYS A 145 -8.56 0.38 23.92
N LYS A 146 -7.79 0.22 25.00
CA LYS A 146 -8.27 -0.38 26.25
C LYS A 146 -9.43 0.43 26.86
N ASN A 147 -9.31 1.74 26.91
CA ASN A 147 -10.36 2.59 27.48
C ASN A 147 -11.64 2.57 26.63
N VAL A 148 -11.53 2.51 25.30
CA VAL A 148 -12.70 2.37 24.41
C VAL A 148 -13.44 1.06 24.68
N VAL A 149 -12.71 -0.06 24.76
CA VAL A 149 -13.29 -1.38 25.07
C VAL A 149 -13.92 -1.39 26.46
N HIS A 150 -13.19 -0.96 27.47
CA HIS A 150 -13.65 -0.93 28.86
C HIS A 150 -14.93 -0.10 29.03
N ASN A 151 -15.01 1.06 28.39
CA ASN A 151 -16.21 1.90 28.45
C ASN A 151 -17.43 1.22 27.80
N LYS A 152 -17.22 0.50 26.69
CA LYS A 152 -18.31 -0.25 26.03
C LYS A 152 -18.80 -1.42 26.90
N GLU A 153 -17.87 -2.18 27.50
CA GLU A 153 -18.19 -3.32 28.36
C GLU A 153 -18.95 -2.93 29.63
N ASN A 154 -18.78 -1.68 30.12
CA ASN A 154 -19.48 -1.18 31.32
C ASN A 154 -20.73 -0.33 31.00
N ALA A 155 -21.05 -0.14 29.73
CA ALA A 155 -22.22 0.63 29.28
C ALA A 155 -23.46 -0.24 28.99
N ASP A 156 -23.29 -1.56 29.00
CA ASP A 156 -24.36 -2.59 28.84
C ASP A 156 -24.73 -3.18 30.20
#